data_6a3ce001ea245c7fddfaa8088b27c3ae
#
_entry.id   6a3ce001ea245c7fddfaa8088b27c3ae
#
_cell.length_a   1.000
_cell.length_b   1.000
_cell.length_c   1.000
_cell.angle_alpha   90.00
_cell.angle_beta   90.00
_cell.angle_gamma   90.00
#
_symmetry.space_group_name_H-M   'P 1'
#
loop_
_entity.id
_entity.type
_entity.pdbx_description
1 polymer ?
#
loop_
_entity_poly.entity_id
_entity_poly.type
_entity_poly.pdbx_seq_one_letter_code
_entity_poly.pdbx_strand_id
1 'polypeptide(L)'
;MLLTVSKRLEFSASRRLHVREWSDSENLANFGPETNARYGSGRNYVAYFVFTGPVDPATGMLINISEIKERAGRVVRERFDHKFLNEDNPAFQDVPPTAENVARQLYMDVAPLFSDVEAKLCACHLTESPERSATYYSTGACEVNYWFEFSAARKTMSPLLSAEENARLFGESIALHGHNYRSRLTFRAQQFDRKTPLIRYDAIDTCVRALRTELDHRYLNEDVVGLKDRPITTESLATYIYERVSGMMPLQRVRLHERHDFFAEVWEDNTIFLGLQVPFHAAHRLHAAALSDPQNARLYGKCNNPLGHGHRYLTETTIGGEYNTRSGTLYNFVVFREAVEESIEPWRDRHLDLETEDFRNAPSTGENIVRALWPTIDNRLNQRVIRLRLWETANNRFTLRRT
;
A
#
# COMPACT_ATOMS: atom_id res chain seq x y z
N MET A 1 7.89 17.79 2.22
CA MET A 1 7.39 16.53 2.84
C MET A 1 5.86 16.52 2.81
N LEU A 2 5.24 15.49 2.24
CA LEU A 2 3.79 15.33 2.19
C LEU A 2 3.34 14.32 3.25
N LEU A 3 2.47 14.75 4.17
CA LEU A 3 1.84 13.87 5.15
C LEU A 3 0.43 13.51 4.70
N THR A 4 0.06 12.23 4.87
CA THR A 4 -1.30 11.76 4.68
C THR A 4 -1.74 10.88 5.84
N VAL A 5 -3.01 11.00 6.19
CA VAL A 5 -3.71 10.15 7.17
C VAL A 5 -4.78 9.35 6.44
N SER A 6 -4.88 8.06 6.71
CA SER A 6 -5.93 7.24 6.11
C SER A 6 -6.71 6.45 7.14
N LYS A 7 -8.02 6.44 6.96
CA LYS A 7 -8.99 5.68 7.76
C LYS A 7 -9.56 4.54 6.93
N ARG A 8 -9.51 3.33 7.48
CA ARG A 8 -10.08 2.10 6.93
C ARG A 8 -11.52 1.93 7.38
N LEU A 9 -12.41 1.63 6.44
CA LEU A 9 -13.79 1.20 6.66
C LEU A 9 -14.06 -0.07 5.84
N GLU A 10 -14.94 -0.93 6.34
CA GLU A 10 -15.35 -2.16 5.69
C GLU A 10 -16.83 -2.12 5.37
N PHE A 11 -17.22 -2.80 4.30
CA PHE A 11 -18.61 -3.04 3.95
C PHE A 11 -18.74 -4.27 3.06
N SER A 12 -19.91 -4.88 3.09
CA SER A 12 -20.25 -6.03 2.25
C SER A 12 -21.29 -5.61 1.21
N ALA A 13 -21.03 -5.94 -0.06
CA ALA A 13 -21.98 -5.67 -1.13
C ALA A 13 -21.89 -6.75 -2.21
N SER A 14 -22.97 -6.90 -2.98
CA SER A 14 -22.94 -7.68 -4.21
C SER A 14 -22.97 -6.79 -5.43
N ARG A 15 -22.43 -7.29 -6.54
CA ARG A 15 -22.38 -6.61 -7.82
C ARG A 15 -22.37 -7.57 -9.00
N ARG A 16 -22.84 -7.09 -10.14
CA ARG A 16 -22.65 -7.75 -11.43
C ARG A 16 -21.81 -6.82 -12.33
N LEU A 17 -20.72 -7.35 -12.89
CA LEU A 17 -19.93 -6.66 -13.88
C LEU A 17 -20.48 -6.99 -15.27
N HIS A 18 -21.28 -6.08 -15.83
CA HIS A 18 -21.96 -6.31 -17.09
C HIS A 18 -22.38 -4.98 -17.73
N VAL A 19 -22.15 -4.84 -19.01
CA VAL A 19 -22.66 -3.74 -19.84
C VAL A 19 -23.73 -4.30 -20.76
N ARG A 20 -24.94 -3.80 -20.67
CA ARG A 20 -26.14 -4.35 -21.38
C ARG A 20 -26.02 -4.29 -22.90
N GLU A 21 -25.35 -3.25 -23.41
CA GLU A 21 -25.17 -3.01 -24.83
C GLU A 21 -24.09 -3.90 -25.47
N TRP A 22 -23.32 -4.61 -24.67
CA TRP A 22 -22.25 -5.47 -25.15
C TRP A 22 -22.72 -6.92 -25.29
N SER A 23 -22.13 -7.63 -26.25
CA SER A 23 -22.29 -9.07 -26.39
C SER A 23 -21.76 -9.81 -25.14
N ASP A 24 -22.19 -11.05 -24.93
CA ASP A 24 -21.70 -11.91 -23.86
C ASP A 24 -20.17 -12.14 -23.96
N SER A 25 -19.64 -12.25 -25.19
CA SER A 25 -18.21 -12.40 -25.42
C SER A 25 -17.40 -11.14 -25.03
N GLU A 26 -17.92 -9.96 -25.33
CA GLU A 26 -17.30 -8.69 -24.93
C GLU A 26 -17.33 -8.52 -23.41
N ASN A 27 -18.47 -8.82 -22.79
CA ASN A 27 -18.59 -8.79 -21.32
C ASN A 27 -17.62 -9.78 -20.67
N LEU A 28 -17.51 -11.00 -21.19
CA LEU A 28 -16.59 -12.02 -20.68
C LEU A 28 -15.11 -11.59 -20.82
N ALA A 29 -14.74 -11.02 -21.96
CA ALA A 29 -13.37 -10.55 -22.21
C ALA A 29 -12.97 -9.41 -21.26
N ASN A 30 -13.90 -8.48 -21.00
CA ASN A 30 -13.64 -7.30 -20.17
C ASN A 30 -13.69 -7.61 -18.66
N PHE A 31 -14.65 -8.42 -18.22
CA PHE A 31 -14.96 -8.59 -16.79
C PHE A 31 -14.72 -10.02 -16.27
N GLY A 32 -14.42 -10.96 -17.14
CA GLY A 32 -14.25 -12.35 -16.80
C GLY A 32 -15.56 -13.07 -16.43
N PRO A 33 -15.47 -14.26 -15.80
CA PRO A 33 -16.64 -15.10 -15.49
C PRO A 33 -17.69 -14.43 -14.59
N GLU A 34 -17.31 -13.38 -13.86
CA GLU A 34 -18.24 -12.66 -12.97
C GLU A 34 -19.38 -11.96 -13.71
N THR A 35 -19.23 -11.72 -15.01
CA THR A 35 -20.32 -11.18 -15.84
C THR A 35 -21.55 -12.09 -15.88
N ASN A 36 -21.34 -13.42 -15.67
CA ASN A 36 -22.42 -14.43 -15.67
C ASN A 36 -23.18 -14.50 -14.34
N ALA A 37 -22.73 -13.80 -13.30
CA ALA A 37 -23.40 -13.77 -12.00
C ALA A 37 -24.68 -12.92 -12.06
N ARG A 38 -25.76 -13.47 -12.60
CA ARG A 38 -27.03 -12.75 -12.86
C ARG A 38 -27.58 -12.01 -11.65
N TYR A 39 -27.44 -12.57 -10.46
CA TYR A 39 -27.92 -12.01 -9.20
C TYR A 39 -26.82 -11.36 -8.36
N GLY A 40 -25.65 -11.13 -8.98
CA GLY A 40 -24.50 -10.52 -8.36
C GLY A 40 -23.53 -11.50 -7.71
N SER A 41 -22.29 -11.07 -7.60
CA SER A 41 -21.19 -11.71 -6.87
C SER A 41 -20.87 -10.88 -5.63
N GLY A 42 -20.85 -11.52 -4.45
CA GLY A 42 -20.60 -10.86 -3.17
C GLY A 42 -19.12 -10.50 -2.98
N ARG A 43 -18.89 -9.37 -2.30
CA ARG A 43 -17.55 -8.88 -1.92
C ARG A 43 -17.57 -8.33 -0.50
N ASN A 44 -16.46 -8.55 0.21
CA ASN A 44 -16.14 -7.86 1.45
C ASN A 44 -15.12 -6.77 1.11
N TYR A 45 -15.62 -5.58 0.88
CA TYR A 45 -14.81 -4.44 0.50
C TYR A 45 -14.08 -3.82 1.69
N VAL A 46 -12.87 -3.34 1.42
CA VAL A 46 -12.10 -2.50 2.36
C VAL A 46 -11.76 -1.18 1.68
N ALA A 47 -12.34 -0.09 2.19
CA ALA A 47 -12.07 1.25 1.70
C ALA A 47 -11.14 2.01 2.64
N TYR A 48 -10.15 2.72 2.08
CA TYR A 48 -9.28 3.65 2.80
C TYR A 48 -9.54 5.06 2.26
N PHE A 49 -10.00 5.94 3.12
CA PHE A 49 -10.14 7.37 2.84
C PHE A 49 -8.86 8.07 3.25
N VAL A 50 -8.15 8.66 2.29
CA VAL A 50 -6.82 9.25 2.46
C VAL A 50 -6.92 10.76 2.45
N PHE A 51 -6.53 11.39 3.55
CA PHE A 51 -6.55 12.83 3.72
C PHE A 51 -5.14 13.41 3.73
N THR A 52 -4.99 14.63 3.26
CA THR A 52 -3.78 15.45 3.33
C THR A 52 -4.12 16.86 3.77
N GLY A 53 -3.18 17.52 4.43
CA GLY A 53 -3.34 18.89 4.93
C GLY A 53 -2.24 19.24 5.92
N PRO A 54 -2.29 20.45 6.50
CA PRO A 54 -1.43 20.82 7.59
C PRO A 54 -1.78 20.03 8.86
N VAL A 55 -0.79 19.85 9.71
CA VAL A 55 -1.01 19.32 11.08
C VAL A 55 -1.17 20.50 12.00
N ASP A 56 -2.28 20.52 12.74
CA ASP A 56 -2.49 21.51 13.80
C ASP A 56 -1.43 21.32 14.90
N PRO A 57 -0.59 22.32 15.15
CA PRO A 57 0.50 22.22 16.13
C PRO A 57 0.01 22.03 17.57
N ALA A 58 -1.21 22.52 17.89
CA ALA A 58 -1.76 22.38 19.22
C ALA A 58 -2.23 20.95 19.53
N THR A 59 -2.80 20.28 18.53
CA THR A 59 -3.39 18.94 18.70
C THR A 59 -2.54 17.81 18.14
N GLY A 60 -1.56 18.12 17.29
CA GLY A 60 -0.74 17.14 16.59
C GLY A 60 -1.48 16.35 15.51
N MET A 61 -2.71 16.73 15.15
CA MET A 61 -3.55 16.01 14.18
C MET A 61 -3.67 16.79 12.86
N LEU A 62 -3.63 16.06 11.75
CA LEU A 62 -4.03 16.56 10.44
C LEU A 62 -5.57 16.58 10.32
N ILE A 63 -6.21 15.55 10.83
CA ILE A 63 -7.66 15.40 10.89
C ILE A 63 -8.04 14.40 12.00
N ASN A 64 -9.16 14.63 12.66
CA ASN A 64 -9.68 13.67 13.63
C ASN A 64 -10.18 12.40 12.92
N ILE A 65 -9.51 11.28 13.17
CA ILE A 65 -9.83 9.97 12.58
C ILE A 65 -11.25 9.50 12.94
N SER A 66 -11.76 9.88 14.11
CA SER A 66 -13.13 9.58 14.54
C SER A 66 -14.16 10.30 13.68
N GLU A 67 -13.87 11.53 13.27
CA GLU A 67 -14.71 12.30 12.35
C GLU A 67 -14.76 11.68 10.95
N ILE A 68 -13.62 11.17 10.45
CA ILE A 68 -13.62 10.41 9.19
C ILE A 68 -14.53 9.19 9.32
N LYS A 69 -14.41 8.44 10.41
CA LYS A 69 -15.23 7.25 10.66
C LYS A 69 -16.72 7.58 10.69
N GLU A 70 -17.10 8.67 11.30
CA GLU A 70 -18.50 9.09 11.42
C GLU A 70 -19.07 9.52 10.06
N ARG A 71 -18.46 10.53 9.42
CA ARG A 71 -18.96 11.14 8.18
C ARG A 71 -18.89 10.16 6.99
N ALA A 72 -17.74 9.57 6.71
CA ALA A 72 -17.59 8.59 5.64
C ALA A 72 -18.32 7.28 5.94
N GLY A 73 -18.33 6.84 7.21
CA GLY A 73 -19.05 5.64 7.64
C GLY A 73 -20.55 5.72 7.44
N ARG A 74 -21.16 6.90 7.55
CA ARG A 74 -22.57 7.11 7.24
C ARG A 74 -22.85 6.86 5.75
N VAL A 75 -22.04 7.45 4.85
CA VAL A 75 -22.16 7.23 3.40
C VAL A 75 -22.02 5.76 3.05
N VAL A 76 -20.99 5.10 3.61
CA VAL A 76 -20.75 3.67 3.38
C VAL A 76 -21.98 2.85 3.76
N ARG A 77 -22.52 3.03 4.96
CA ARG A 77 -23.71 2.27 5.43
C ARG A 77 -24.97 2.55 4.61
N GLU A 78 -25.23 3.80 4.25
CA GLU A 78 -26.45 4.17 3.55
C GLU A 78 -26.46 3.78 2.08
N ARG A 79 -25.30 3.86 1.39
CA ARG A 79 -25.23 3.74 -0.06
C ARG A 79 -24.53 2.50 -0.57
N PHE A 80 -23.71 1.82 0.24
CA PHE A 80 -22.87 0.71 -0.24
C PHE A 80 -23.04 -0.57 0.58
N ASP A 81 -23.16 -0.49 1.89
CA ASP A 81 -23.18 -1.66 2.75
C ASP A 81 -24.50 -2.43 2.64
N HIS A 82 -24.42 -3.76 2.50
CA HIS A 82 -25.54 -4.67 2.32
C HIS A 82 -26.43 -4.32 1.10
N LYS A 83 -25.81 -3.86 0.01
CA LYS A 83 -26.49 -3.48 -1.24
C LYS A 83 -26.15 -4.43 -2.38
N PHE A 84 -27.10 -4.59 -3.32
CA PHE A 84 -26.79 -5.00 -4.68
C PHE A 84 -26.52 -3.73 -5.50
N LEU A 85 -25.23 -3.41 -5.70
CA LEU A 85 -24.81 -2.09 -6.17
C LEU A 85 -25.48 -1.67 -7.48
N ASN A 86 -25.76 -2.60 -8.39
CA ASN A 86 -26.37 -2.31 -9.67
C ASN A 86 -27.80 -1.78 -9.57
N GLU A 87 -28.55 -2.19 -8.55
CA GLU A 87 -29.96 -1.83 -8.37
C GLU A 87 -30.16 -0.80 -7.24
N ASP A 88 -29.46 -1.00 -6.11
CA ASP A 88 -29.68 -0.20 -4.89
C ASP A 88 -28.88 1.12 -4.90
N ASN A 89 -27.87 1.27 -5.78
CA ASN A 89 -27.08 2.49 -5.86
C ASN A 89 -27.23 3.11 -7.27
N PRO A 90 -27.92 4.28 -7.40
CA PRO A 90 -28.16 4.91 -8.71
C PRO A 90 -26.90 5.19 -9.55
N ALA A 91 -25.73 5.30 -8.90
CA ALA A 91 -24.46 5.55 -9.60
C ALA A 91 -24.02 4.39 -10.50
N PHE A 92 -24.60 3.18 -10.32
CA PHE A 92 -24.22 1.96 -11.02
C PHE A 92 -25.30 1.34 -11.90
N GLN A 93 -26.43 2.06 -12.14
CA GLN A 93 -27.50 1.59 -13.03
C GLN A 93 -27.04 1.40 -14.48
N ASP A 94 -26.20 2.34 -14.98
CA ASP A 94 -25.66 2.32 -16.33
C ASP A 94 -24.13 2.17 -16.38
N VAL A 95 -23.51 1.91 -15.24
CA VAL A 95 -22.05 1.82 -15.09
C VAL A 95 -21.72 0.57 -14.30
N PRO A 96 -20.88 -0.35 -14.82
CA PRO A 96 -20.50 -1.54 -14.06
C PRO A 96 -19.74 -1.15 -12.78
N PRO A 97 -20.09 -1.73 -11.63
CA PRO A 97 -19.43 -1.44 -10.35
C PRO A 97 -18.09 -2.15 -10.25
N THR A 98 -17.14 -1.81 -11.13
CA THR A 98 -15.74 -2.21 -11.05
C THR A 98 -15.08 -1.57 -9.84
N ALA A 99 -13.94 -2.11 -9.38
CA ALA A 99 -13.23 -1.56 -8.22
C ALA A 99 -12.91 -0.06 -8.37
N GLU A 100 -12.50 0.36 -9.57
CA GLU A 100 -12.21 1.77 -9.90
C GLU A 100 -13.47 2.65 -9.87
N ASN A 101 -14.60 2.16 -10.36
CA ASN A 101 -15.87 2.89 -10.33
C ASN A 101 -16.41 3.00 -8.90
N VAL A 102 -16.30 1.95 -8.09
CA VAL A 102 -16.70 1.99 -6.68
C VAL A 102 -15.79 2.92 -5.88
N ALA A 103 -14.45 2.86 -6.08
CA ALA A 103 -13.52 3.77 -5.43
C ALA A 103 -13.79 5.24 -5.80
N ARG A 104 -14.07 5.50 -7.09
CA ARG A 104 -14.46 6.82 -7.57
C ARG A 104 -15.76 7.30 -6.91
N GLN A 105 -16.79 6.46 -6.88
CA GLN A 105 -18.07 6.86 -6.30
C GLN A 105 -17.98 7.14 -4.81
N LEU A 106 -17.26 6.29 -4.06
CA LEU A 106 -16.96 6.54 -2.65
C LEU A 106 -16.22 7.88 -2.45
N TYR A 107 -15.24 8.19 -3.31
CA TYR A 107 -14.55 9.48 -3.27
C TYR A 107 -15.51 10.64 -3.50
N MET A 108 -16.33 10.57 -4.55
CA MET A 108 -17.27 11.64 -4.93
C MET A 108 -18.34 11.89 -3.85
N ASP A 109 -18.80 10.84 -3.18
CA ASP A 109 -19.80 10.94 -2.12
C ASP A 109 -19.24 11.45 -0.79
N VAL A 110 -17.96 11.17 -0.50
CA VAL A 110 -17.34 11.51 0.78
C VAL A 110 -16.63 12.85 0.75
N ALA A 111 -15.95 13.22 -0.35
CA ALA A 111 -15.17 14.45 -0.41
C ALA A 111 -15.95 15.73 -0.04
N PRO A 112 -17.21 15.92 -0.49
CA PRO A 112 -17.98 17.12 -0.13
C PRO A 112 -18.28 17.24 1.37
N LEU A 113 -18.32 16.14 2.11
CA LEU A 113 -18.61 16.11 3.54
C LEU A 113 -17.49 16.72 4.39
N PHE A 114 -16.33 16.99 3.81
CA PHE A 114 -15.17 17.56 4.47
C PHE A 114 -14.77 18.94 3.90
N SER A 115 -15.73 19.64 3.29
CA SER A 115 -15.51 21.00 2.78
C SER A 115 -15.28 22.03 3.89
N ASP A 116 -15.77 21.75 5.09
CA ASP A 116 -15.68 22.58 6.31
C ASP A 116 -14.37 22.41 7.09
N VAL A 117 -13.49 21.48 6.69
CA VAL A 117 -12.21 21.24 7.35
C VAL A 117 -11.05 21.58 6.42
N GLU A 118 -9.89 21.93 6.99
CA GLU A 118 -8.70 22.27 6.24
C GLU A 118 -8.09 21.07 5.51
N ALA A 119 -8.14 19.90 6.16
CA ALA A 119 -7.73 18.64 5.55
C ALA A 119 -8.62 18.25 4.36
N LYS A 120 -8.00 17.78 3.28
CA LYS A 120 -8.72 17.41 2.04
C LYS A 120 -8.58 15.92 1.76
N LEU A 121 -9.70 15.29 1.37
CA LEU A 121 -9.66 13.93 0.83
C LEU A 121 -8.87 13.95 -0.47
N CYS A 122 -7.73 13.29 -0.51
CA CYS A 122 -6.86 13.25 -1.70
C CYS A 122 -6.95 11.93 -2.48
N ALA A 123 -7.43 10.85 -1.86
CA ALA A 123 -7.66 9.59 -2.55
C ALA A 123 -8.65 8.69 -1.78
N CYS A 124 -9.31 7.80 -2.51
CA CYS A 124 -10.03 6.65 -1.99
C CYS A 124 -9.40 5.38 -2.56
N HIS A 125 -8.83 4.54 -1.70
CA HIS A 125 -8.33 3.23 -2.07
C HIS A 125 -9.34 2.16 -1.66
N LEU A 126 -9.70 1.28 -2.59
CA LEU A 126 -10.65 0.19 -2.40
C LEU A 126 -9.99 -1.15 -2.70
N THR A 127 -10.01 -2.06 -1.75
CA THR A 127 -9.70 -3.47 -1.95
C THR A 127 -11.01 -4.24 -2.08
N GLU A 128 -11.20 -4.94 -3.20
CA GLU A 128 -12.39 -5.76 -3.44
C GLU A 128 -12.14 -7.26 -3.23
N SER A 129 -10.88 -7.69 -3.38
CA SER A 129 -10.41 -9.05 -3.10
C SER A 129 -8.91 -9.02 -2.77
N PRO A 130 -8.32 -10.13 -2.28
CA PRO A 130 -6.87 -10.23 -2.08
C PRO A 130 -6.05 -9.96 -3.34
N GLU A 131 -6.64 -10.20 -4.53
CA GLU A 131 -5.98 -10.06 -5.83
C GLU A 131 -6.23 -8.70 -6.48
N ARG A 132 -7.28 -7.97 -6.08
CA ARG A 132 -7.70 -6.76 -6.80
C ARG A 132 -7.97 -5.58 -5.89
N SER A 133 -7.45 -4.44 -6.26
CA SER A 133 -7.77 -3.16 -5.63
C SER A 133 -7.68 -2.01 -6.63
N ALA A 134 -8.33 -0.89 -6.32
CA ALA A 134 -8.24 0.34 -7.08
C ALA A 134 -8.02 1.54 -6.18
N THR A 135 -7.46 2.61 -6.73
CA THR A 135 -7.32 3.90 -6.03
C THR A 135 -7.77 5.00 -6.95
N TYR A 136 -8.76 5.76 -6.52
CA TYR A 136 -9.18 6.98 -7.19
C TYR A 136 -8.60 8.20 -6.46
N TYR A 137 -7.98 9.12 -7.22
CA TYR A 137 -7.31 10.32 -6.71
C TYR A 137 -8.14 11.58 -6.96
N SER A 138 -7.93 12.61 -6.14
CA SER A 138 -8.55 13.93 -6.30
C SER A 138 -8.24 14.60 -7.64
N THR A 139 -7.17 14.19 -8.31
CA THR A 139 -6.78 14.66 -9.66
C THR A 139 -7.63 14.06 -10.79
N GLY A 140 -8.51 13.09 -10.50
CA GLY A 140 -9.23 12.31 -11.50
C GLY A 140 -8.51 11.05 -11.95
N ALA A 141 -7.21 10.92 -11.64
CA ALA A 141 -6.45 9.73 -11.97
C ALA A 141 -6.95 8.50 -11.20
N CYS A 142 -6.78 7.34 -11.81
CA CYS A 142 -7.11 6.06 -11.20
C CYS A 142 -5.96 5.07 -11.36
N GLU A 143 -5.71 4.30 -10.31
CA GLU A 143 -4.82 3.14 -10.34
C GLU A 143 -5.63 1.88 -10.08
N VAL A 144 -5.36 0.80 -10.83
CA VAL A 144 -5.83 -0.55 -10.51
C VAL A 144 -4.65 -1.44 -10.25
N ASN A 145 -4.80 -2.34 -9.28
CA ASN A 145 -3.75 -3.25 -8.87
C ASN A 145 -4.24 -4.69 -9.01
N TYR A 146 -3.36 -5.55 -9.53
CA TYR A 146 -3.55 -6.98 -9.60
C TYR A 146 -2.41 -7.68 -8.87
N TRP A 147 -2.77 -8.56 -7.93
CA TRP A 147 -1.82 -9.37 -7.19
C TRP A 147 -1.81 -10.79 -7.72
N PHE A 148 -0.65 -11.37 -7.81
CA PHE A 148 -0.47 -12.80 -8.05
C PHE A 148 0.68 -13.34 -7.21
N GLU A 149 0.68 -14.64 -7.01
CA GLU A 149 1.68 -15.35 -6.21
C GLU A 149 2.31 -16.46 -7.05
N PHE A 150 3.57 -16.75 -6.75
CA PHE A 150 4.31 -17.89 -7.26
C PHE A 150 5.37 -18.31 -6.25
N SER A 151 5.73 -19.61 -6.26
CA SER A 151 6.77 -20.18 -5.42
C SER A 151 7.99 -20.49 -6.27
N ALA A 152 9.19 -20.08 -5.83
CA ALA A 152 10.40 -20.37 -6.58
C ALA A 152 11.61 -20.49 -5.65
N ALA A 153 12.59 -21.28 -6.09
CA ALA A 153 13.89 -21.43 -5.42
C ALA A 153 14.94 -20.55 -6.11
N ARG A 154 15.90 -20.07 -5.32
CA ARG A 154 17.04 -19.29 -5.83
C ARG A 154 18.27 -19.42 -4.96
N LYS A 155 19.40 -19.05 -5.51
CA LYS A 155 20.59 -18.56 -4.80
C LYS A 155 20.69 -17.06 -5.06
N THR A 156 20.76 -16.25 -3.99
CA THR A 156 20.95 -14.81 -4.17
C THR A 156 22.41 -14.56 -4.51
N MET A 157 22.66 -14.29 -5.77
CA MET A 157 24.01 -14.06 -6.28
C MET A 157 23.98 -13.27 -7.59
N SER A 158 25.13 -12.73 -7.96
CA SER A 158 25.33 -12.14 -9.26
C SER A 158 26.41 -12.93 -10.03
N PRO A 159 26.16 -13.33 -11.27
CA PRO A 159 27.19 -13.95 -12.13
C PRO A 159 28.29 -12.96 -12.53
N LEU A 160 28.11 -11.66 -12.32
CA LEU A 160 29.04 -10.59 -12.62
C LEU A 160 30.03 -10.29 -11.47
N LEU A 161 29.90 -11.01 -10.35
CA LEU A 161 30.72 -10.88 -9.15
C LEU A 161 31.53 -12.16 -8.93
N SER A 162 32.73 -12.04 -8.31
CA SER A 162 33.48 -13.20 -7.87
C SER A 162 32.76 -13.97 -6.75
N ALA A 163 33.20 -15.18 -6.45
CA ALA A 163 32.64 -15.97 -5.36
C ALA A 163 32.79 -15.26 -4.00
N GLU A 164 33.95 -14.60 -3.76
CA GLU A 164 34.22 -13.84 -2.55
C GLU A 164 33.37 -12.58 -2.44
N GLU A 165 33.15 -11.86 -3.56
CA GLU A 165 32.27 -10.69 -3.61
C GLU A 165 30.83 -11.09 -3.32
N ASN A 166 30.34 -12.18 -3.92
CA ASN A 166 29.01 -12.71 -3.64
C ASN A 166 28.86 -13.11 -2.17
N ALA A 167 29.80 -13.87 -1.61
CA ALA A 167 29.77 -14.30 -0.21
C ALA A 167 29.75 -13.10 0.75
N ARG A 168 30.54 -12.07 0.49
CA ARG A 168 30.59 -10.86 1.30
C ARG A 168 29.30 -10.05 1.22
N LEU A 169 28.67 -9.95 0.02
CA LEU A 169 27.50 -9.12 -0.18
C LEU A 169 26.21 -9.79 0.27
N PHE A 170 26.04 -11.09 0.01
CA PHE A 170 24.79 -11.81 0.20
C PHE A 170 24.80 -12.78 1.39
N GLY A 171 25.98 -13.02 1.99
CA GLY A 171 26.10 -13.88 3.17
C GLY A 171 25.47 -15.25 2.98
N GLU A 172 24.63 -15.69 3.92
CA GLU A 172 23.95 -16.98 3.90
C GLU A 172 22.94 -17.13 2.73
N SER A 173 22.48 -16.01 2.15
CA SER A 173 21.52 -16.05 1.03
C SER A 173 22.10 -16.59 -0.28
N ILE A 174 23.43 -16.84 -0.35
CA ILE A 174 24.06 -17.56 -1.46
C ILE A 174 23.70 -19.07 -1.46
N ALA A 175 23.26 -19.62 -0.33
CA ALA A 175 22.74 -20.98 -0.27
C ALA A 175 21.41 -21.09 -1.00
N LEU A 176 21.09 -22.29 -1.50
CA LEU A 176 19.80 -22.55 -2.14
C LEU A 176 18.67 -22.40 -1.11
N HIS A 177 17.71 -21.54 -1.41
CA HIS A 177 16.51 -21.31 -0.59
C HIS A 177 15.32 -20.97 -1.48
N GLY A 178 14.13 -21.07 -0.91
CA GLY A 178 12.86 -20.79 -1.61
C GLY A 178 12.03 -19.73 -0.93
N HIS A 179 11.18 -19.06 -1.73
CA HIS A 179 10.23 -18.07 -1.28
C HIS A 179 8.87 -18.27 -1.93
N ASN A 180 7.83 -17.88 -1.21
CA ASN A 180 6.50 -17.62 -1.76
C ASN A 180 6.42 -16.14 -2.11
N TYR A 181 6.71 -15.84 -3.37
CA TYR A 181 6.68 -14.46 -3.87
C TYR A 181 5.25 -13.99 -4.05
N ARG A 182 5.02 -12.70 -3.73
CA ARG A 182 3.77 -12.02 -4.02
C ARG A 182 4.04 -10.76 -4.82
N SER A 183 3.54 -10.72 -6.05
CA SER A 183 3.75 -9.59 -6.97
C SER A 183 2.48 -8.79 -7.17
N ARG A 184 2.63 -7.46 -7.18
CA ARG A 184 1.58 -6.51 -7.52
C ARG A 184 1.92 -5.78 -8.80
N LEU A 185 1.06 -5.90 -9.79
CA LEU A 185 1.07 -5.12 -11.01
C LEU A 185 0.15 -3.90 -10.83
N THR A 186 0.65 -2.70 -11.07
CA THR A 186 -0.12 -1.46 -10.97
C THR A 186 -0.22 -0.80 -12.32
N PHE A 187 -1.44 -0.54 -12.76
CA PHE A 187 -1.78 0.19 -13.98
C PHE A 187 -2.42 1.52 -13.60
N ARG A 188 -2.13 2.58 -14.33
CA ARG A 188 -2.64 3.92 -14.06
C ARG A 188 -3.17 4.58 -15.31
N ALA A 189 -4.28 5.29 -15.17
CA ALA A 189 -4.78 6.22 -16.17
C ALA A 189 -5.08 7.58 -15.52
N GLN A 190 -4.82 8.67 -16.23
CA GLN A 190 -5.19 10.02 -15.81
C GLN A 190 -6.69 10.25 -15.91
N GLN A 191 -7.32 9.60 -16.90
CA GLN A 191 -8.76 9.53 -17.10
C GLN A 191 -9.11 8.12 -17.55
N PHE A 192 -10.30 7.62 -17.21
CA PHE A 192 -10.77 6.31 -17.66
C PHE A 192 -12.25 6.35 -18.03
N ASP A 193 -12.61 5.51 -18.99
CA ASP A 193 -13.99 5.28 -19.36
C ASP A 193 -14.68 4.46 -18.26
N ARG A 194 -15.84 4.91 -17.81
CA ARG A 194 -16.56 4.25 -16.72
C ARG A 194 -17.28 2.96 -17.16
N LYS A 195 -17.50 2.75 -18.47
CA LYS A 195 -18.13 1.54 -18.99
C LYS A 195 -17.13 0.41 -19.21
N THR A 196 -15.86 0.73 -19.48
CA THR A 196 -14.81 -0.26 -19.66
C THR A 196 -13.93 -0.36 -18.42
N PRO A 197 -13.43 -1.56 -18.02
CA PRO A 197 -12.43 -1.67 -16.99
C PRO A 197 -11.11 -1.04 -17.48
N LEU A 198 -10.34 -0.47 -16.55
CA LEU A 198 -9.04 0.14 -16.91
C LEU A 198 -8.10 -0.88 -17.55
N ILE A 199 -8.18 -2.13 -17.14
CA ILE A 199 -7.49 -3.28 -17.74
C ILE A 199 -8.50 -4.41 -17.93
N ARG A 200 -8.56 -4.95 -19.14
CA ARG A 200 -9.44 -6.09 -19.47
C ARG A 200 -9.01 -7.33 -18.70
N TYR A 201 -10.00 -8.10 -18.24
CA TYR A 201 -9.77 -9.34 -17.50
C TYR A 201 -8.97 -10.37 -18.30
N ASP A 202 -9.32 -10.61 -19.57
CA ASP A 202 -8.65 -11.60 -20.43
C ASP A 202 -7.17 -11.25 -20.65
N ALA A 203 -6.85 -9.97 -20.78
CA ALA A 203 -5.48 -9.50 -20.96
C ALA A 203 -4.64 -9.73 -19.69
N ILE A 204 -5.15 -9.34 -18.50
CA ILE A 204 -4.41 -9.55 -17.26
C ILE A 204 -4.31 -11.03 -16.87
N ASP A 205 -5.37 -11.82 -17.09
CA ASP A 205 -5.35 -13.27 -16.85
C ASP A 205 -4.32 -13.97 -17.72
N THR A 206 -4.25 -13.62 -19.01
CA THR A 206 -3.26 -14.15 -19.94
C THR A 206 -1.84 -13.78 -19.52
N CYS A 207 -1.61 -12.53 -19.15
CA CYS A 207 -0.31 -12.04 -18.68
C CYS A 207 0.15 -12.78 -17.41
N VAL A 208 -0.71 -12.85 -16.39
CA VAL A 208 -0.40 -13.52 -15.12
C VAL A 208 -0.17 -15.02 -15.30
N ARG A 209 -0.94 -15.67 -16.18
CA ARG A 209 -0.74 -17.09 -16.50
C ARG A 209 0.61 -17.33 -17.17
N ALA A 210 1.02 -16.47 -18.09
CA ALA A 210 2.35 -16.54 -18.73
C ALA A 210 3.47 -16.40 -17.69
N LEU A 211 3.38 -15.40 -16.78
CA LEU A 211 4.36 -15.22 -15.71
C LEU A 211 4.43 -16.42 -14.77
N ARG A 212 3.29 -16.98 -14.36
CA ARG A 212 3.26 -18.19 -13.52
C ARG A 212 3.90 -19.37 -14.22
N THR A 213 3.59 -19.61 -15.48
CA THR A 213 4.21 -20.71 -16.26
C THR A 213 5.73 -20.59 -16.29
N GLU A 214 6.25 -19.36 -16.36
CA GLU A 214 7.68 -19.08 -16.45
C GLU A 214 8.40 -19.13 -15.10
N LEU A 215 7.76 -18.70 -14.00
CA LEU A 215 8.41 -18.47 -12.70
C LEU A 215 8.02 -19.50 -11.62
N ASP A 216 6.79 -20.06 -11.66
CA ASP A 216 6.28 -20.87 -10.57
C ASP A 216 6.93 -22.25 -10.54
N HIS A 217 7.36 -22.68 -9.34
CA HIS A 217 8.06 -23.94 -9.08
C HIS A 217 9.37 -24.10 -9.90
N ARG A 218 10.09 -22.98 -10.11
CA ARG A 218 11.37 -22.96 -10.84
C ARG A 218 12.55 -22.69 -9.89
N TYR A 219 13.71 -23.17 -10.30
CA TYR A 219 14.99 -22.71 -9.80
C TYR A 219 15.44 -21.53 -10.68
N LEU A 220 15.23 -20.30 -10.17
CA LEU A 220 15.34 -19.06 -10.95
C LEU A 220 16.70 -18.86 -11.63
N ASN A 221 17.78 -19.35 -11.01
CA ASN A 221 19.13 -19.21 -11.54
C ASN A 221 19.38 -20.04 -12.82
N GLU A 222 18.64 -21.12 -13.03
CA GLU A 222 18.91 -22.07 -14.11
C GLU A 222 17.71 -22.32 -15.03
N ASP A 223 16.49 -22.42 -14.49
CA ASP A 223 15.31 -22.83 -15.26
C ASP A 223 14.71 -21.68 -16.07
N VAL A 224 14.95 -20.42 -15.66
CA VAL A 224 14.37 -19.23 -16.31
C VAL A 224 15.42 -18.62 -17.24
N VAL A 225 15.28 -18.85 -18.54
CA VAL A 225 16.26 -18.43 -19.55
C VAL A 225 16.60 -16.95 -19.46
N GLY A 226 15.61 -16.09 -19.26
CA GLY A 226 15.81 -14.64 -19.18
C GLY A 226 16.51 -14.15 -17.90
N LEU A 227 16.79 -15.04 -16.93
CA LEU A 227 17.47 -14.73 -15.67
C LEU A 227 18.89 -15.29 -15.56
N LYS A 228 19.31 -16.19 -16.47
CA LYS A 228 20.60 -16.93 -16.35
C LYS A 228 21.84 -16.02 -16.21
N ASP A 229 21.86 -14.90 -16.90
CA ASP A 229 23.00 -13.98 -16.93
C ASP A 229 22.76 -12.71 -16.08
N ARG A 230 21.75 -12.73 -15.21
CA ARG A 230 21.38 -11.59 -14.36
C ARG A 230 21.68 -11.89 -12.89
N PRO A 231 21.92 -10.84 -12.08
CA PRO A 231 21.86 -11.00 -10.64
C PRO A 231 20.48 -11.52 -10.21
N ILE A 232 20.43 -12.45 -9.27
CA ILE A 232 19.16 -12.98 -8.74
C ILE A 232 18.92 -12.38 -7.35
N THR A 233 18.48 -11.12 -7.35
CA THR A 233 18.03 -10.36 -6.17
C THR A 233 16.55 -10.05 -6.29
N THR A 234 15.93 -9.52 -5.24
CA THR A 234 14.52 -9.10 -5.26
C THR A 234 14.29 -7.96 -6.25
N GLU A 235 15.24 -7.01 -6.30
CA GLU A 235 15.22 -5.88 -7.24
C GLU A 235 15.29 -6.36 -8.69
N SER A 236 16.24 -7.23 -8.99
CA SER A 236 16.43 -7.76 -10.34
C SER A 236 15.23 -8.61 -10.80
N LEU A 237 14.67 -9.41 -9.91
CA LEU A 237 13.46 -10.20 -10.21
C LEU A 237 12.24 -9.30 -10.41
N ALA A 238 12.10 -8.23 -9.62
CA ALA A 238 11.04 -7.24 -9.82
C ALA A 238 11.18 -6.51 -11.17
N THR A 239 12.44 -6.18 -11.57
CA THR A 239 12.75 -5.60 -12.87
C THR A 239 12.40 -6.57 -14.00
N TYR A 240 12.75 -7.84 -13.85
CA TYR A 240 12.40 -8.87 -14.83
C TYR A 240 10.90 -8.98 -15.04
N ILE A 241 10.12 -9.04 -13.95
CA ILE A 241 8.65 -9.06 -14.03
C ILE A 241 8.12 -7.78 -14.71
N TYR A 242 8.71 -6.62 -14.37
CA TYR A 242 8.32 -5.35 -15.00
C TYR A 242 8.55 -5.39 -16.52
N GLU A 243 9.73 -5.81 -16.98
CA GLU A 243 10.07 -5.93 -18.39
C GLU A 243 9.12 -6.88 -19.14
N ARG A 244 8.79 -8.02 -18.53
CA ARG A 244 7.87 -9.01 -19.12
C ARG A 244 6.46 -8.47 -19.29
N VAL A 245 5.95 -7.76 -18.28
CA VAL A 245 4.58 -7.20 -18.31
C VAL A 245 4.51 -5.96 -19.19
N SER A 246 5.45 -5.03 -19.08
CA SER A 246 5.46 -3.77 -19.85
C SER A 246 5.58 -4.00 -21.35
N GLY A 247 6.18 -5.11 -21.78
CA GLY A 247 6.18 -5.56 -23.17
C GLY A 247 4.80 -6.01 -23.70
N MET A 248 3.83 -6.27 -22.81
CA MET A 248 2.48 -6.72 -23.17
C MET A 248 1.40 -5.68 -22.86
N MET A 249 1.59 -4.87 -21.81
CA MET A 249 0.56 -3.97 -21.26
C MET A 249 1.20 -2.68 -20.72
N PRO A 250 0.49 -1.52 -20.74
CA PRO A 250 1.01 -0.24 -20.22
C PRO A 250 1.10 -0.26 -18.69
N LEU A 251 2.13 -0.89 -18.15
CA LEU A 251 2.35 -1.05 -16.73
C LEU A 251 3.03 0.18 -16.12
N GLN A 252 2.49 0.71 -15.01
CA GLN A 252 3.14 1.80 -14.28
C GLN A 252 4.23 1.31 -13.35
N ARG A 253 3.97 0.25 -12.58
CA ARG A 253 4.96 -0.31 -11.64
C ARG A 253 4.67 -1.74 -11.25
N VAL A 254 5.72 -2.41 -10.81
CA VAL A 254 5.68 -3.71 -10.12
C VAL A 254 6.11 -3.51 -8.68
N ARG A 255 5.44 -4.17 -7.74
CA ARG A 255 5.97 -4.41 -6.39
C ARG A 255 6.07 -5.91 -6.18
N LEU A 256 7.24 -6.40 -5.86
CA LEU A 256 7.53 -7.80 -5.58
C LEU A 256 7.90 -7.97 -4.12
N HIS A 257 7.10 -8.71 -3.38
CA HIS A 257 7.42 -9.19 -2.05
C HIS A 257 8.10 -10.54 -2.15
N GLU A 258 9.32 -10.62 -1.67
CA GLU A 258 10.05 -11.86 -1.44
C GLU A 258 9.62 -12.49 -0.12
N ARG A 259 9.39 -11.64 0.88
CA ARG A 259 8.91 -11.95 2.20
C ARG A 259 7.76 -10.99 2.52
N HIS A 260 6.95 -11.33 3.52
CA HIS A 260 5.84 -10.46 3.95
C HIS A 260 6.29 -9.05 4.39
N ASP A 261 7.53 -8.93 4.89
CA ASP A 261 8.11 -7.71 5.45
C ASP A 261 9.10 -7.00 4.53
N PHE A 262 9.46 -7.60 3.37
CA PHE A 262 10.46 -7.04 2.47
C PHE A 262 10.01 -7.10 1.01
N PHE A 263 10.20 -6.00 0.28
CA PHE A 263 9.83 -5.89 -1.14
C PHE A 263 10.74 -4.96 -1.92
N ALA A 264 10.76 -5.16 -3.24
CA ALA A 264 11.25 -4.19 -4.22
C ALA A 264 10.09 -3.60 -5.04
N GLU A 265 10.18 -2.33 -5.41
CA GLU A 265 9.29 -1.67 -6.38
C GLU A 265 10.10 -1.21 -7.58
N VAL A 266 9.59 -1.46 -8.80
CA VAL A 266 10.15 -0.97 -10.06
C VAL A 266 9.08 -0.15 -10.78
N TRP A 267 9.43 1.07 -11.18
CA TRP A 267 8.52 2.02 -11.81
C TRP A 267 8.80 2.15 -13.32
N GLU A 268 7.87 2.74 -14.06
CA GLU A 268 7.92 2.95 -15.50
C GLU A 268 9.13 3.75 -16.00
N ASP A 269 9.73 4.56 -15.15
CA ASP A 269 10.97 5.31 -15.40
C ASP A 269 12.23 4.52 -15.02
N ASN A 270 12.10 3.23 -14.73
CA ASN A 270 13.15 2.32 -14.22
C ASN A 270 13.68 2.69 -12.82
N THR A 271 13.03 3.58 -12.10
CA THR A 271 13.40 3.84 -10.70
C THR A 271 13.07 2.62 -9.84
N ILE A 272 14.04 2.22 -9.01
CA ILE A 272 13.90 1.08 -8.10
C ILE A 272 13.87 1.56 -6.66
N PHE A 273 12.99 0.98 -5.86
CA PHE A 273 12.87 1.24 -4.44
C PHE A 273 12.88 -0.08 -3.66
N LEU A 274 13.42 -0.04 -2.44
CA LEU A 274 13.30 -1.12 -1.48
C LEU A 274 12.39 -0.71 -0.33
N GLY A 275 11.62 -1.65 0.19
CA GLY A 275 10.75 -1.43 1.33
C GLY A 275 10.90 -2.51 2.37
N LEU A 276 10.94 -2.10 3.63
CA LEU A 276 11.04 -2.98 4.80
C LEU A 276 9.97 -2.61 5.82
N GLN A 277 9.30 -3.63 6.36
CA GLN A 277 8.34 -3.49 7.46
C GLN A 277 8.96 -3.99 8.76
N VAL A 278 8.87 -3.17 9.82
CA VAL A 278 9.34 -3.52 11.17
C VAL A 278 8.24 -3.21 12.18
N PRO A 279 7.79 -4.21 12.97
CA PRO A 279 6.83 -3.98 14.04
C PRO A 279 7.54 -3.57 15.33
N PHE A 280 6.82 -2.80 16.17
CA PHE A 280 7.23 -2.55 17.56
C PHE A 280 6.01 -2.34 18.45
N HIS A 281 6.18 -2.53 19.76
CA HIS A 281 5.16 -2.27 20.75
C HIS A 281 5.51 -1.00 21.50
N ALA A 282 4.50 -0.15 21.77
CA ALA A 282 4.65 1.02 22.62
C ALA A 282 3.30 1.42 23.20
N ALA A 283 3.32 2.05 24.38
CA ALA A 283 2.16 2.69 24.98
C ALA A 283 2.19 4.20 24.72
N HIS A 284 1.03 4.83 24.72
CA HIS A 284 0.91 6.28 24.60
C HIS A 284 -0.39 6.81 25.21
N ARG A 285 -0.43 8.14 25.42
CA ARG A 285 -1.61 8.89 25.81
C ARG A 285 -1.75 10.10 24.91
N LEU A 286 -2.86 10.23 24.20
CA LEU A 286 -3.12 11.45 23.45
C LEU A 286 -3.60 12.56 24.40
N HIS A 287 -2.70 13.49 24.70
CA HIS A 287 -2.96 14.66 25.54
C HIS A 287 -2.16 15.86 25.02
N ALA A 288 -2.87 16.93 24.68
CA ALA A 288 -2.27 18.18 24.21
C ALA A 288 -2.18 19.15 25.40
N ALA A 289 -0.97 19.56 25.77
CA ALA A 289 -0.76 20.52 26.85
C ALA A 289 -1.37 21.90 26.60
N ALA A 290 -1.61 22.28 25.34
CA ALA A 290 -2.27 23.52 24.94
C ALA A 290 -3.80 23.52 25.19
N LEU A 291 -4.39 22.36 25.51
CA LEU A 291 -5.83 22.19 25.73
C LEU A 291 -6.12 21.92 27.21
N SER A 292 -7.27 22.39 27.69
CA SER A 292 -7.76 21.99 29.01
C SER A 292 -8.14 20.50 29.06
N ASP A 293 -8.22 19.91 30.26
CA ASP A 293 -8.60 18.50 30.43
C ASP A 293 -9.97 18.16 29.79
N PRO A 294 -11.04 18.99 29.94
CA PRO A 294 -12.29 18.74 29.25
C PRO A 294 -12.17 18.78 27.71
N GLN A 295 -11.33 19.66 27.16
CA GLN A 295 -11.07 19.74 25.73
C GLN A 295 -10.31 18.50 25.24
N ASN A 296 -9.28 18.07 25.97
CA ASN A 296 -8.54 16.82 25.71
C ASN A 296 -9.47 15.60 25.72
N ALA A 297 -10.29 15.46 26.76
CA ALA A 297 -11.24 14.36 26.87
C ALA A 297 -12.26 14.33 25.70
N ARG A 298 -12.74 15.51 25.26
CA ARG A 298 -13.66 15.62 24.13
C ARG A 298 -12.97 15.29 22.81
N LEU A 299 -11.73 15.76 22.60
CA LEU A 299 -11.02 15.65 21.34
C LEU A 299 -10.50 14.21 21.11
N TYR A 300 -9.82 13.65 22.10
CA TYR A 300 -9.15 12.36 22.00
C TYR A 300 -9.97 11.20 22.56
N GLY A 301 -11.05 11.49 23.29
CA GLY A 301 -11.94 10.48 23.85
C GLY A 301 -11.19 9.47 24.70
N LYS A 302 -11.38 8.19 24.43
CA LYS A 302 -10.73 7.09 25.14
C LYS A 302 -9.20 7.08 25.02
N CYS A 303 -8.63 7.70 24.00
CA CYS A 303 -7.18 7.81 23.84
C CYS A 303 -6.54 8.81 24.81
N ASN A 304 -7.31 9.59 25.55
CA ASN A 304 -6.85 10.47 26.62
C ASN A 304 -6.84 9.79 28.01
N ASN A 305 -6.96 8.46 28.10
CA ASN A 305 -6.85 7.75 29.39
C ASN A 305 -5.56 8.16 30.11
N PRO A 306 -5.61 8.60 31.39
CA PRO A 306 -4.44 9.03 32.15
C PRO A 306 -3.30 7.99 32.23
N LEU A 307 -3.63 6.71 32.23
CA LEU A 307 -2.66 5.60 32.25
C LEU A 307 -2.19 5.18 30.85
N GLY A 308 -2.68 5.88 29.80
CA GLY A 308 -2.37 5.53 28.42
C GLY A 308 -3.05 4.24 27.95
N HIS A 309 -2.65 3.82 26.78
CA HIS A 309 -2.98 2.54 26.14
C HIS A 309 -1.86 2.17 25.18
N GLY A 310 -1.83 0.94 24.69
CA GLY A 310 -0.73 0.46 23.85
C GLY A 310 -1.18 -0.11 22.51
N HIS A 311 -0.24 -0.08 21.57
CA HIS A 311 -0.41 -0.63 20.22
C HIS A 311 0.80 -1.50 19.84
N ARG A 312 0.52 -2.46 18.96
CA ARG A 312 1.54 -3.05 18.12
C ARG A 312 1.60 -2.22 16.83
N TYR A 313 2.49 -1.25 16.81
CA TYR A 313 2.77 -0.44 15.63
C TYR A 313 3.44 -1.26 14.54
N LEU A 314 3.21 -0.90 13.28
CA LEU A 314 3.96 -1.44 12.15
C LEU A 314 4.50 -0.26 11.34
N THR A 315 5.80 -0.21 11.13
CA THR A 315 6.42 0.74 10.20
C THR A 315 6.69 0.08 8.85
N GLU A 316 6.58 0.85 7.76
CA GLU A 316 7.11 0.49 6.43
C GLU A 316 8.01 1.63 5.96
N THR A 317 9.30 1.39 5.98
CA THR A 317 10.30 2.32 5.43
C THR A 317 10.58 1.95 3.98
N THR A 318 10.51 2.94 3.08
CA THR A 318 10.88 2.76 1.66
C THR A 318 12.04 3.68 1.33
N ILE A 319 13.09 3.12 0.75
CA ILE A 319 14.29 3.83 0.35
C ILE A 319 14.46 3.83 -1.17
N GLY A 320 15.09 4.88 -1.69
CA GLY A 320 15.55 5.00 -3.07
C GLY A 320 17.07 5.17 -3.12
N GLY A 321 17.60 5.15 -4.31
CA GLY A 321 19.02 5.35 -4.53
C GLY A 321 19.48 4.82 -5.89
N GLU A 322 20.79 4.79 -6.09
CA GLU A 322 21.38 4.26 -7.30
C GLU A 322 21.38 2.72 -7.27
N TYR A 323 20.83 2.12 -8.31
CA TYR A 323 20.82 0.68 -8.50
C TYR A 323 22.15 0.21 -9.10
N ASN A 324 22.81 -0.69 -8.43
CA ASN A 324 24.05 -1.29 -8.93
C ASN A 324 23.71 -2.50 -9.82
N THR A 325 23.83 -2.33 -11.13
CA THR A 325 23.52 -3.37 -12.12
C THR A 325 24.44 -4.59 -12.03
N ARG A 326 25.69 -4.41 -11.54
CA ARG A 326 26.64 -5.51 -11.41
C ARG A 326 26.30 -6.44 -10.26
N SER A 327 25.86 -5.91 -9.12
CA SER A 327 25.41 -6.72 -7.97
C SER A 327 23.91 -7.03 -8.01
N GLY A 328 23.12 -6.25 -8.72
CA GLY A 328 21.67 -6.36 -8.72
C GLY A 328 21.00 -5.78 -7.46
N THR A 329 21.69 -4.91 -6.72
CA THR A 329 21.19 -4.37 -5.44
C THR A 329 21.10 -2.86 -5.47
N LEU A 330 20.08 -2.32 -4.78
CA LEU A 330 19.97 -0.90 -4.47
C LEU A 330 20.68 -0.56 -3.16
N TYR A 331 20.54 -1.43 -2.16
CA TYR A 331 21.11 -1.25 -0.82
C TYR A 331 21.32 -2.60 -0.14
N ASN A 332 22.24 -2.66 0.84
CA ASN A 332 22.44 -3.87 1.62
C ASN A 332 21.26 -4.08 2.58
N PHE A 333 20.61 -5.23 2.49
CA PHE A 333 19.42 -5.57 3.27
C PHE A 333 19.68 -5.59 4.79
N VAL A 334 20.83 -6.12 5.22
CA VAL A 334 21.16 -6.21 6.67
C VAL A 334 21.33 -4.81 7.25
N VAL A 335 22.11 -3.96 6.59
CA VAL A 335 22.31 -2.55 6.98
C VAL A 335 20.98 -1.78 6.98
N PHE A 336 20.11 -2.03 5.99
CA PHE A 336 18.78 -1.41 5.94
C PHE A 336 17.93 -1.81 7.14
N ARG A 337 17.90 -3.09 7.48
CA ARG A 337 17.14 -3.61 8.62
C ARG A 337 17.67 -3.05 9.94
N GLU A 338 18.97 -3.14 10.17
CA GLU A 338 19.62 -2.62 11.37
C GLU A 338 19.32 -1.13 11.58
N ALA A 339 19.45 -0.31 10.52
CA ALA A 339 19.17 1.11 10.62
C ALA A 339 17.72 1.41 11.03
N VAL A 340 16.74 0.65 10.56
CA VAL A 340 15.33 0.82 10.96
C VAL A 340 15.08 0.32 12.36
N GLU A 341 15.60 -0.86 12.72
CA GLU A 341 15.43 -1.45 14.06
C GLU A 341 16.07 -0.60 15.15
N GLU A 342 17.32 -0.14 14.96
CA GLU A 342 18.01 0.76 15.90
C GLU A 342 17.32 2.13 16.05
N SER A 343 16.64 2.60 15.00
CA SER A 343 15.88 3.86 15.08
C SER A 343 14.61 3.73 15.93
N ILE A 344 14.03 2.54 15.97
CA ILE A 344 12.81 2.22 16.72
C ILE A 344 13.13 1.80 18.17
N GLU A 345 14.31 1.26 18.41
CA GLU A 345 14.70 0.66 19.71
C GLU A 345 14.46 1.57 20.92
N PRO A 346 14.70 2.90 20.89
CA PRO A 346 14.40 3.80 22.00
C PRO A 346 12.92 3.86 22.39
N TRP A 347 12.01 3.46 21.49
CA TRP A 347 10.57 3.48 21.70
C TRP A 347 9.97 2.11 22.04
N ARG A 348 10.74 1.04 21.81
CA ARG A 348 10.27 -0.33 22.01
C ARG A 348 9.95 -0.59 23.46
N ASP A 349 8.70 -1.06 23.69
CA ASP A 349 8.15 -1.40 25.02
C ASP A 349 8.16 -0.22 26.02
N ARG A 350 8.10 1.03 25.50
CA ARG A 350 8.06 2.26 26.29
C ARG A 350 6.70 2.93 26.21
N HIS A 351 6.44 3.80 27.20
CA HIS A 351 5.36 4.78 27.11
C HIS A 351 5.92 6.04 26.45
N LEU A 352 5.49 6.30 25.21
CA LEU A 352 6.08 7.34 24.34
C LEU A 352 6.08 8.72 25.01
N ASP A 353 4.97 9.12 25.65
CA ASP A 353 4.82 10.46 26.23
C ASP A 353 5.54 10.62 27.59
N LEU A 354 5.82 9.53 28.33
CA LEU A 354 6.39 9.57 29.66
C LEU A 354 7.88 9.19 29.71
N GLU A 355 8.31 8.31 28.80
CA GLU A 355 9.65 7.70 28.87
C GLU A 355 10.55 8.12 27.70
N THR A 356 10.02 8.89 26.69
CA THR A 356 10.84 9.37 25.57
C THR A 356 10.88 10.90 25.52
N GLU A 357 11.95 11.44 24.97
CA GLU A 357 12.12 12.89 24.81
C GLU A 357 11.27 13.45 23.66
N ASP A 358 11.01 12.61 22.63
CA ASP A 358 10.39 13.02 21.37
C ASP A 358 8.97 13.57 21.55
N PHE A 359 8.25 13.12 22.59
CA PHE A 359 6.85 13.46 22.82
C PHE A 359 6.58 14.28 24.08
N ARG A 360 7.61 14.82 24.76
CA ARG A 360 7.44 15.67 25.95
C ARG A 360 6.62 16.93 25.69
N ASN A 361 6.76 17.53 24.50
CA ASN A 361 6.14 18.80 24.14
C ASN A 361 5.10 18.68 23.03
N ALA A 362 4.82 17.48 22.55
CA ALA A 362 3.85 17.25 21.47
C ALA A 362 3.14 15.91 21.72
N PRO A 363 1.82 15.83 21.52
CA PRO A 363 1.10 14.55 21.69
C PRO A 363 1.62 13.51 20.70
N SER A 364 1.70 12.25 21.16
CA SER A 364 2.18 11.12 20.37
C SER A 364 1.14 10.60 19.39
N THR A 365 0.57 11.52 18.59
CA THR A 365 -0.30 11.17 17.45
C THR A 365 0.51 10.44 16.37
N GLY A 366 -0.16 9.65 15.54
CA GLY A 366 0.52 8.94 14.45
C GLY A 366 1.24 9.88 13.48
N GLU A 367 0.73 11.11 13.29
CA GLU A 367 1.38 12.18 12.54
C GLU A 367 2.72 12.58 13.16
N ASN A 368 2.75 12.78 14.47
CA ASN A 368 3.96 13.18 15.17
C ASN A 368 4.95 12.00 15.29
N ILE A 369 4.45 10.77 15.45
CA ILE A 369 5.29 9.56 15.46
C ILE A 369 6.05 9.42 14.13
N VAL A 370 5.39 9.51 12.98
CA VAL A 370 6.12 9.40 11.68
C VAL A 370 7.07 10.57 11.44
N ARG A 371 6.76 11.77 11.96
CA ARG A 371 7.64 12.93 11.86
C ARG A 371 8.88 12.80 12.71
N ALA A 372 8.75 12.28 13.94
CA ALA A 372 9.87 12.05 14.84
C ALA A 372 10.79 10.91 14.34
N LEU A 373 10.18 9.83 13.82
CA LEU A 373 10.92 8.66 13.35
C LEU A 373 11.66 8.91 12.02
N TRP A 374 11.12 9.78 11.15
CA TRP A 374 11.72 10.04 9.83
C TRP A 374 13.18 10.46 9.89
N PRO A 375 13.58 11.54 10.60
CA PRO A 375 14.97 12.00 10.59
C PRO A 375 15.92 10.96 11.17
N THR A 376 15.51 10.18 12.15
CA THR A 376 16.35 9.15 12.79
C THR A 376 16.69 8.05 11.80
N ILE A 377 15.70 7.52 11.06
CA ILE A 377 15.92 6.51 10.03
C ILE A 377 16.69 7.10 8.84
N ASP A 378 16.29 8.29 8.38
CA ASP A 378 16.84 8.92 7.17
C ASP A 378 18.34 9.25 7.31
N ASN A 379 18.75 9.72 8.50
CA ASN A 379 20.17 9.99 8.80
C ASN A 379 20.99 8.69 8.79
N ARG A 380 20.49 7.59 9.36
CA ARG A 380 21.17 6.29 9.36
C ARG A 380 21.27 5.68 7.95
N LEU A 381 20.37 6.06 7.06
CA LEU A 381 20.31 5.56 5.68
C LEU A 381 20.85 6.57 4.65
N ASN A 382 21.67 7.54 5.07
CA ASN A 382 22.30 8.52 4.21
C ASN A 382 21.29 9.29 3.33
N GLN A 383 20.19 9.76 3.92
CA GLN A 383 19.12 10.54 3.27
C GLN A 383 18.39 9.82 2.13
N ARG A 384 18.27 8.49 2.22
CA ARG A 384 17.64 7.64 1.19
C ARG A 384 16.16 7.39 1.41
N VAL A 385 15.58 7.77 2.56
CA VAL A 385 14.16 7.53 2.83
C VAL A 385 13.31 8.38 1.89
N ILE A 386 12.41 7.73 1.15
CA ILE A 386 11.45 8.41 0.26
C ILE A 386 10.02 8.34 0.81
N ARG A 387 9.74 7.33 1.64
CA ARG A 387 8.42 7.12 2.23
C ARG A 387 8.54 6.36 3.54
N LEU A 388 7.87 6.88 4.56
CA LEU A 388 7.67 6.20 5.84
C LEU A 388 6.18 6.07 6.11
N ARG A 389 5.72 4.88 6.39
CA ARG A 389 4.35 4.58 6.81
C ARG A 389 4.33 4.04 8.22
N LEU A 390 3.32 4.40 8.96
CA LEU A 390 3.02 3.86 10.28
C LEU A 390 1.57 3.37 10.31
N TRP A 391 1.37 2.15 10.71
CA TRP A 391 0.06 1.66 11.15
C TRP A 391 0.06 1.60 12.67
N GLU A 392 -0.81 2.40 13.29
CA GLU A 392 -1.12 2.32 14.71
C GLU A 392 -2.01 1.09 14.98
N THR A 393 -2.99 0.90 14.12
CA THR A 393 -3.88 -0.25 14.04
C THR A 393 -4.10 -0.60 12.57
N ALA A 394 -4.75 -1.73 12.28
CA ALA A 394 -5.16 -2.05 10.91
C ALA A 394 -6.04 -0.95 10.28
N ASN A 395 -6.69 -0.11 11.09
CA ASN A 395 -7.67 0.89 10.64
C ASN A 395 -7.08 2.29 10.42
N ASN A 396 -5.90 2.59 10.98
CA ASN A 396 -5.32 3.92 10.97
C ASN A 396 -3.90 3.84 10.40
N ARG A 397 -3.65 4.59 9.33
CA ARG A 397 -2.33 4.64 8.70
C ARG A 397 -1.90 6.08 8.45
N PHE A 398 -0.67 6.37 8.83
CA PHE A 398 -0.01 7.65 8.62
C PHE A 398 1.13 7.46 7.62
N THR A 399 1.26 8.35 6.65
CA THR A 399 2.31 8.23 5.63
C THR A 399 2.97 9.56 5.41
N LEU A 400 4.29 9.60 5.58
CA LEU A 400 5.14 10.73 5.27
C LEU A 400 5.97 10.40 4.01
N ARG A 401 6.02 11.32 3.05
CA ARG A 401 6.76 11.17 1.79
C ARG A 401 7.67 12.35 1.55
N ARG A 402 8.83 12.08 0.97
CA ARG A 402 9.69 13.10 0.36
C ARG A 402 9.01 13.63 -0.91
N THR A 403 8.88 14.93 -1.05
CA THR A 403 8.35 15.65 -2.23
C THR A 403 9.49 16.17 -3.05
#